data_a716d8170a42c8f2e3e9a80ba05b48cc
#
_entry.id   a716d8170a42c8f2e3e9a80ba05b48cc
#
_cell.length_a   1.000
_cell.length_b   1.000
_cell.length_c   1.000
_cell.angle_alpha   90.00
_cell.angle_beta   90.00
_cell.angle_gamma   90.00
#
_symmetry.space_group_name_H-M   'P 1'
#
loop_
_entity.id
_entity.type
_entity.pdbx_description
1 polymer ?
#
loop_
_entity_poly.entity_id
_entity_poly.type
_entity_poly.pdbx_seq_one_letter_code
_entity_poly.pdbx_strand_id
1 'polypeptide(L)'
;MEHDFIFAADEFHHKTKFANEMWQTYFTYFKVKGWGWYYLSTVIDDYSRYIIHWELCSSMTSNDVYRTIDKAIEKAGVTLQNPPCLLSDNGPCYIASSLKQYLCKEYNIKHIHGKPLHPQTQGKIERYHRSMKNVIKLNHYFCPSEL
;
A
#
# COMPACT_ATOMS: atom_id res chain seq x y z
N MET A 1 10.32 -12.20 -19.85
CA MET A 1 9.05 -12.58 -19.22
C MET A 1 9.21 -13.53 -18.06
N GLU A 2 9.81 -14.69 -18.27
CA GLU A 2 10.15 -15.59 -17.15
C GLU A 2 11.13 -14.93 -16.16
N HIS A 3 12.07 -14.16 -16.68
CA HIS A 3 13.04 -13.44 -15.86
C HIS A 3 12.37 -12.45 -14.91
N ASP A 4 11.40 -11.67 -15.39
CA ASP A 4 10.70 -10.71 -14.56
C ASP A 4 9.86 -11.42 -13.49
N PHE A 5 9.29 -12.55 -13.85
CA PHE A 5 8.53 -13.39 -12.93
C PHE A 5 9.42 -13.95 -11.81
N ILE A 6 10.59 -14.47 -12.16
CA ILE A 6 11.53 -15.04 -11.19
C ILE A 6 12.06 -13.95 -10.27
N PHE A 7 12.41 -12.78 -10.81
CA PHE A 7 12.85 -11.65 -10.03
C PHE A 7 11.81 -11.20 -9.03
N ALA A 8 10.56 -11.06 -9.45
CA ALA A 8 9.49 -10.68 -8.57
C ALA A 8 9.27 -11.71 -7.47
N ALA A 9 9.33 -13.00 -7.82
CA ALA A 9 9.20 -14.10 -6.85
C ALA A 9 10.32 -14.06 -5.82
N ASP A 10 11.55 -13.84 -6.26
CA ASP A 10 12.70 -13.76 -5.36
C ASP A 10 12.60 -12.56 -4.42
N GLU A 11 12.15 -11.44 -4.93
CA GLU A 11 11.95 -10.24 -4.12
C GLU A 11 10.89 -10.46 -3.04
N PHE A 12 9.84 -11.23 -3.31
CA PHE A 12 8.82 -11.56 -2.33
C PHE A 12 9.29 -12.56 -1.28
N HIS A 13 10.21 -13.42 -1.61
CA HIS A 13 10.77 -14.40 -0.68
C HIS A 13 11.83 -13.80 0.23
N HIS A 14 12.48 -12.72 -0.18
CA HIS A 14 13.47 -12.07 0.64
C HIS A 14 12.81 -11.28 1.76
N LYS A 15 13.23 -11.58 2.99
CA LYS A 15 12.86 -10.73 4.12
C LYS A 15 13.54 -9.39 3.99
N THR A 16 12.78 -8.34 4.25
CA THR A 16 13.37 -7.02 4.40
C THR A 16 14.28 -6.98 5.63
N LYS A 17 15.36 -6.23 5.56
CA LYS A 17 16.40 -6.20 6.58
C LYS A 17 16.44 -4.89 7.36
N PHE A 18 15.81 -3.84 6.84
CA PHE A 18 15.80 -2.52 7.48
C PHE A 18 14.54 -1.75 7.08
N ALA A 19 14.22 -0.74 7.87
CA ALA A 19 13.07 0.11 7.63
C ALA A 19 13.22 0.88 6.32
N ASN A 20 12.12 1.06 5.59
CA ASN A 20 12.06 1.75 4.31
C ASN A 20 12.80 1.04 3.18
N GLU A 21 13.09 -0.24 3.31
CA GLU A 21 13.59 -1.05 2.21
C GLU A 21 12.47 -1.36 1.22
N MET A 22 11.31 -1.75 1.72
CA MET A 22 10.13 -2.02 0.92
C MET A 22 8.88 -1.58 1.67
N TRP A 23 8.01 -0.89 0.96
CA TRP A 23 6.68 -0.52 1.43
C TRP A 23 5.64 -1.35 0.72
N GLN A 24 4.52 -1.59 1.39
CA GLN A 24 3.34 -2.21 0.79
C GLN A 24 2.21 -1.20 0.78
N THR A 25 1.47 -1.17 -0.32
CA THR A 25 0.30 -0.29 -0.45
C THR A 25 -0.89 -1.09 -0.92
N TYR A 26 -2.06 -0.81 -0.34
CA TYR A 26 -3.31 -1.43 -0.74
C TYR A 26 -4.51 -0.63 -0.28
N PHE A 27 -5.65 -0.99 -0.87
CA PHE A 27 -6.94 -0.53 -0.40
C PHE A 27 -7.63 -1.62 0.43
N THR A 28 -8.22 -1.22 1.53
CA THR A 28 -9.17 -2.02 2.29
C THR A 28 -10.52 -1.35 2.13
N TYR A 29 -11.54 -2.11 1.75
CA TYR A 29 -12.88 -1.57 1.64
C TYR A 29 -13.74 -2.09 2.79
N PHE A 30 -14.66 -1.25 3.24
CA PHE A 30 -15.58 -1.60 4.31
C PHE A 30 -16.84 -0.77 4.21
N LYS A 31 -17.91 -1.31 4.76
CA LYS A 31 -19.18 -0.63 4.80
C LYS A 31 -19.42 -0.04 6.19
N VAL A 32 -19.67 1.26 6.23
CA VAL A 32 -20.05 1.93 7.48
C VAL A 32 -21.58 2.04 7.50
N LYS A 33 -22.20 1.49 8.54
CA LYS A 33 -23.64 1.49 8.67
C LYS A 33 -24.19 2.93 8.63
N GLY A 34 -25.09 3.18 7.70
CA GLY A 34 -25.67 4.50 7.49
C GLY A 34 -24.86 5.45 6.61
N TRP A 35 -23.59 5.12 6.33
CA TRP A 35 -22.71 5.99 5.52
C TRP A 35 -22.38 5.41 4.14
N GLY A 36 -22.44 4.08 3.99
CA GLY A 36 -22.12 3.40 2.75
C GLY A 36 -20.73 2.81 2.72
N TRP A 37 -20.20 2.62 1.52
CA TRP A 37 -18.89 2.01 1.31
C TRP A 37 -17.78 3.05 1.31
N TYR A 38 -16.69 2.71 1.98
CA TYR A 38 -15.47 3.52 2.05
C TYR A 38 -14.26 2.66 1.78
N TYR A 39 -13.16 3.31 1.41
CA TYR A 39 -11.93 2.67 1.04
C TYR A 39 -10.78 3.29 1.83
N LEU A 40 -9.98 2.45 2.46
CA LEU A 40 -8.82 2.90 3.21
C LEU A 40 -7.57 2.62 2.36
N SER A 41 -6.93 3.68 1.89
CA SER A 41 -5.67 3.62 1.18
C SER A 41 -4.53 3.68 2.18
N THR A 42 -3.63 2.71 2.16
CA THR A 42 -2.60 2.57 3.20
C THR A 42 -1.23 2.30 2.61
N VAL A 43 -0.21 2.85 3.25
CA VAL A 43 1.18 2.51 3.01
C VAL A 43 1.79 2.05 4.32
N ILE A 44 2.32 0.83 4.32
CA ILE A 44 2.96 0.21 5.48
C ILE A 44 4.39 -0.18 5.16
N ASP A 45 5.30 0.01 6.11
CA ASP A 45 6.67 -0.49 5.98
C ASP A 45 6.71 -2.00 6.22
N ASP A 46 7.28 -2.73 5.28
CA ASP A 46 7.30 -4.20 5.36
C ASP A 46 8.14 -4.70 6.54
N TYR A 47 9.25 -4.04 6.83
CA TYR A 47 10.15 -4.48 7.89
C TYR A 47 9.59 -4.24 9.29
N SER A 48 9.23 -2.99 9.58
CA SER A 48 8.78 -2.60 10.92
C SER A 48 7.30 -2.84 11.18
N ARG A 49 6.51 -3.02 10.11
CA ARG A 49 5.04 -3.06 10.17
C ARG A 49 4.42 -1.74 10.58
N TYR A 50 5.19 -0.67 10.53
CA TYR A 50 4.72 0.67 10.84
C TYR A 50 3.86 1.20 9.70
N ILE A 51 2.68 1.71 10.02
CA ILE A 51 1.80 2.36 9.04
C ILE A 51 2.33 3.77 8.83
N ILE A 52 2.90 4.03 7.67
CA ILE A 52 3.51 5.32 7.37
C ILE A 52 2.44 6.36 7.13
N HIS A 53 1.44 6.01 6.34
CA HIS A 53 0.32 6.90 6.05
C HIS A 53 -0.91 6.11 5.62
N TRP A 54 -2.07 6.63 5.92
CA TRP A 54 -3.33 6.11 5.44
C TRP A 54 -4.30 7.25 5.18
N GLU A 55 -5.23 7.03 4.25
CA GLU A 55 -6.28 7.99 3.94
C GLU A 55 -7.59 7.25 3.71
N LEU A 56 -8.67 7.88 4.19
CA LEU A 56 -10.01 7.40 3.92
C LEU A 56 -10.47 8.02 2.61
N CYS A 57 -10.89 7.16 1.68
CA CYS A 57 -11.28 7.57 0.34
C CYS A 57 -12.71 7.11 0.05
N SER A 58 -13.43 7.89 -0.76
CA SER A 58 -14.75 7.50 -1.25
C SER A 58 -14.68 6.61 -2.49
N SER A 59 -13.49 6.46 -3.06
CA SER A 59 -13.24 5.66 -4.26
C SER A 59 -11.86 5.04 -4.22
N MET A 60 -11.59 4.11 -5.15
CA MET A 60 -10.27 3.49 -5.32
C MET A 60 -9.72 3.93 -6.67
N THR A 61 -9.09 5.10 -6.73
CA THR A 61 -8.51 5.63 -7.95
C THR A 61 -6.99 5.74 -7.86
N SER A 62 -6.33 5.85 -9.01
CA SER A 62 -4.90 6.10 -9.06
C SER A 62 -4.51 7.40 -8.36
N ASN A 63 -5.37 8.42 -8.42
CA ASN A 63 -5.13 9.68 -7.73
C ASN A 63 -5.09 9.50 -6.21
N ASP A 64 -5.93 8.63 -5.67
CA ASP A 64 -5.91 8.30 -4.24
C ASP A 64 -4.58 7.63 -3.87
N VAL A 65 -4.08 6.75 -4.74
CA VAL A 65 -2.78 6.11 -4.57
C VAL A 65 -1.65 7.14 -4.59
N TYR A 66 -1.64 8.03 -5.57
CA TYR A 66 -0.62 9.09 -5.68
C TYR A 66 -0.58 9.92 -4.40
N ARG A 67 -1.73 10.38 -3.93
CA ARG A 67 -1.83 11.21 -2.75
C ARG A 67 -1.31 10.47 -1.50
N THR A 68 -1.68 9.22 -1.34
CA THR A 68 -1.25 8.41 -0.19
C THR A 68 0.27 8.23 -0.20
N ILE A 69 0.83 7.93 -1.35
CA ILE A 69 2.28 7.71 -1.49
C ILE A 69 3.05 9.01 -1.30
N ASP A 70 2.60 10.11 -1.89
CA ASP A 70 3.25 11.41 -1.73
C ASP A 70 3.36 11.80 -0.25
N LYS A 71 2.30 11.60 0.50
CA LYS A 71 2.30 11.89 1.93
C LYS A 71 3.13 10.91 2.73
N ALA A 72 3.16 9.65 2.33
CA ALA A 72 4.03 8.67 2.97
C ALA A 72 5.51 9.02 2.79
N ILE A 73 5.90 9.44 1.59
CA ILE A 73 7.27 9.88 1.30
C ILE A 73 7.65 11.07 2.17
N GLU A 74 6.76 12.05 2.26
CA GLU A 74 6.98 13.23 3.09
C GLU A 74 7.14 12.87 4.56
N LYS A 75 6.26 12.03 5.08
CA LYS A 75 6.29 11.61 6.49
C LYS A 75 7.53 10.79 6.84
N ALA A 76 7.93 9.89 5.95
CA ALA A 76 9.08 9.03 6.20
C ALA A 76 10.41 9.75 6.00
N GLY A 77 10.41 10.86 5.27
CA GLY A 77 11.64 11.60 5.00
C GLY A 77 12.62 10.84 4.12
N VAL A 78 12.14 9.92 3.28
CA VAL A 78 13.01 9.16 2.38
C VAL A 78 13.53 10.05 1.25
N THR A 79 14.72 9.72 0.77
CA THR A 79 15.41 10.51 -0.25
C THR A 79 15.42 9.78 -1.60
N LEU A 80 15.72 10.53 -2.65
CA LEU A 80 15.86 9.96 -4.00
C LEU A 80 17.03 8.98 -4.10
N GLN A 81 18.03 9.09 -3.21
CA GLN A 81 19.19 8.21 -3.18
C GLN A 81 18.87 6.86 -2.53
N ASN A 82 17.93 6.82 -1.60
CA ASN A 82 17.55 5.62 -0.86
C ASN A 82 16.04 5.43 -0.85
N PRO A 83 15.40 5.31 -2.05
CA PRO A 83 13.96 5.13 -2.11
C PRO A 83 13.57 3.71 -1.71
N PRO A 84 12.39 3.53 -1.13
CA PRO A 84 11.88 2.18 -0.91
C PRO A 84 11.43 1.55 -2.24
N CYS A 85 11.34 0.23 -2.28
CA CYS A 85 10.53 -0.44 -3.29
C CYS A 85 9.06 -0.39 -2.84
N LEU A 86 8.15 -0.36 -3.78
CA LEU A 86 6.71 -0.36 -3.46
C LEU A 86 6.07 -1.63 -4.01
N LEU A 87 5.44 -2.39 -3.11
CA LEU A 87 4.71 -3.60 -3.45
C LEU A 87 3.22 -3.30 -3.41
N SER A 88 2.51 -3.67 -4.47
CA SER A 88 1.05 -3.61 -4.52
C SER A 88 0.49 -4.89 -5.14
N ASP A 89 -0.81 -5.08 -5.07
CA ASP A 89 -1.47 -6.13 -5.84
C ASP A 89 -1.68 -5.69 -7.30
N ASN A 90 -2.39 -6.50 -8.08
CA ASN A 90 -2.67 -6.23 -9.48
C ASN A 90 -4.02 -5.52 -9.70
N GLY A 91 -4.50 -4.81 -8.68
CA GLY A 91 -5.73 -4.05 -8.80
C GLY A 91 -5.66 -2.96 -9.87
N PRO A 92 -6.80 -2.57 -10.46
CA PRO A 92 -6.80 -1.60 -11.57
C PRO A 92 -6.12 -0.26 -11.25
N CYS A 93 -6.21 0.20 -10.00
CA CYS A 93 -5.59 1.46 -9.59
C CYS A 93 -4.07 1.37 -9.53
N TYR A 94 -3.49 0.17 -9.47
CA TYR A 94 -2.05 -0.06 -9.35
C TYR A 94 -1.38 -0.50 -10.64
N ILE A 95 -2.13 -1.04 -11.60
CA ILE A 95 -1.54 -1.56 -12.86
C ILE A 95 -1.40 -0.50 -13.95
N ALA A 96 -1.93 0.69 -13.71
CA ALA A 96 -1.81 1.78 -14.68
C ALA A 96 -0.33 2.12 -14.90
N SER A 97 0.09 2.15 -16.16
CA SER A 97 1.49 2.50 -16.51
C SER A 97 1.88 3.88 -16.03
N SER A 98 0.93 4.79 -15.94
CA SER A 98 1.14 6.15 -15.44
C SER A 98 1.61 6.16 -13.98
N LEU A 99 1.08 5.27 -13.15
CA LEU A 99 1.52 5.16 -11.75
C LEU A 99 2.98 4.69 -11.66
N LYS A 100 3.33 3.65 -12.40
CA LYS A 100 4.69 3.13 -12.42
C LYS A 100 5.68 4.18 -12.89
N GLN A 101 5.34 4.92 -13.95
CA GLN A 101 6.16 5.99 -14.47
C GLN A 101 6.30 7.15 -13.49
N TYR A 102 5.21 7.53 -12.85
CA TYR A 102 5.21 8.59 -11.83
C TYR A 102 6.14 8.26 -10.67
N LEU A 103 6.03 7.06 -10.13
CA LEU A 103 6.85 6.63 -9.01
C LEU A 103 8.34 6.58 -9.37
N CYS A 104 8.65 6.08 -10.56
CA CYS A 104 10.02 6.01 -11.03
C CYS A 104 10.59 7.40 -11.27
N LYS A 105 9.83 8.26 -11.96
CA LYS A 105 10.31 9.59 -12.37
C LYS A 105 10.44 10.55 -11.20
N GLU A 106 9.44 10.57 -10.31
CA GLU A 106 9.41 11.54 -9.21
C GLU A 106 10.24 11.09 -8.00
N TYR A 107 10.28 9.80 -7.72
CA TYR A 107 10.84 9.29 -6.47
C TYR A 107 11.89 8.20 -6.64
N ASN A 108 12.19 7.77 -7.86
CA ASN A 108 13.06 6.62 -8.11
C ASN A 108 12.54 5.32 -7.48
N ILE A 109 11.25 5.22 -7.25
CA ILE A 109 10.64 4.06 -6.61
C ILE A 109 10.39 2.98 -7.66
N LYS A 110 10.88 1.77 -7.39
CA LYS A 110 10.56 0.57 -8.17
C LYS A 110 9.23 0.01 -7.70
N HIS A 111 8.27 -0.07 -8.61
CA HIS A 111 6.95 -0.62 -8.31
C HIS A 111 6.92 -2.10 -8.65
N ILE A 112 6.61 -2.92 -7.66
CA ILE A 112 6.54 -4.37 -7.77
C ILE A 112 5.09 -4.78 -7.54
N HIS A 113 4.56 -5.62 -8.43
CA HIS A 113 3.22 -6.15 -8.28
C HIS A 113 3.27 -7.50 -7.59
N GLY A 114 2.49 -7.65 -6.52
CA GLY A 114 2.31 -8.93 -5.84
C GLY A 114 1.47 -9.85 -6.69
N LYS A 115 1.89 -11.11 -6.79
CA LYS A 115 1.10 -12.09 -7.50
C LYS A 115 0.09 -12.73 -6.55
N PRO A 116 -1.15 -12.96 -7.01
CA PRO A 116 -2.19 -13.52 -6.14
C PRO A 116 -1.81 -14.88 -5.53
N LEU A 117 -0.83 -15.55 -6.13
CA LEU A 117 -0.41 -16.89 -5.71
C LEU A 117 0.71 -16.92 -4.67
N HIS A 118 1.16 -15.75 -4.18
CA HIS A 118 2.20 -15.69 -3.15
C HIS A 118 1.57 -15.68 -1.75
N PRO A 119 1.57 -16.82 -1.04
CA PRO A 119 0.86 -16.93 0.24
C PRO A 119 1.40 -16.00 1.32
N GLN A 120 2.71 -15.75 1.31
CA GLN A 120 3.34 -14.90 2.33
C GLN A 120 2.89 -13.45 2.22
N THR A 121 2.88 -12.91 1.01
CA THR A 121 2.43 -11.53 0.77
C THR A 121 0.95 -11.38 1.11
N GLN A 122 0.12 -12.33 0.67
CA GLN A 122 -1.30 -12.30 0.97
C GLN A 122 -1.57 -12.43 2.45
N GLY A 123 -0.85 -13.29 3.15
CA GLY A 123 -1.00 -13.45 4.59
C GLY A 123 -0.70 -12.17 5.36
N LYS A 124 0.32 -11.42 4.94
CA LYS A 124 0.66 -10.13 5.53
C LYS A 124 -0.45 -9.10 5.30
N ILE A 125 -0.95 -9.03 4.08
CA ILE A 125 -2.02 -8.12 3.71
C ILE A 125 -3.30 -8.44 4.49
N GLU A 126 -3.69 -9.70 4.56
CA GLU A 126 -4.89 -10.12 5.28
C GLU A 126 -4.82 -9.78 6.76
N ARG A 127 -3.68 -10.03 7.40
CA ARG A 127 -3.49 -9.69 8.81
C ARG A 127 -3.59 -8.20 9.05
N TYR A 128 -2.99 -7.43 8.18
CA TYR A 128 -3.06 -5.98 8.24
C TYR A 128 -4.49 -5.48 8.10
N HIS A 129 -5.22 -5.95 7.09
CA HIS A 129 -6.61 -5.57 6.86
C HIS A 129 -7.48 -5.91 8.07
N ARG A 130 -7.26 -7.07 8.66
CA ARG A 130 -8.00 -7.50 9.85
C ARG A 130 -7.75 -6.57 11.02
N SER A 131 -6.50 -6.22 11.26
CA SER A 131 -6.12 -5.30 12.34
C SER A 131 -6.74 -3.92 12.14
N MET A 132 -6.67 -3.39 10.93
CA MET A 132 -7.24 -2.07 10.62
C MET A 132 -8.76 -2.06 10.76
N LYS A 133 -9.44 -3.10 10.28
CA LYS A 133 -10.89 -3.20 10.42
C LYS A 133 -11.31 -3.26 11.88
N ASN A 134 -10.56 -3.97 12.71
CA ASN A 134 -10.84 -4.05 14.14
C ASN A 134 -10.69 -2.70 14.83
N VAL A 135 -9.62 -1.97 14.50
CA VAL A 135 -9.42 -0.62 15.05
C VAL A 135 -10.57 0.31 14.66
N ILE A 136 -10.96 0.30 13.40
CA ILE A 136 -12.05 1.15 12.91
C ILE A 136 -13.39 0.79 13.58
N LYS A 137 -13.66 -0.50 13.76
CA LYS A 137 -14.90 -0.96 14.40
C LYS A 137 -14.99 -0.62 15.88
N LEU A 138 -13.86 -0.57 16.56
CA LEU A 138 -13.82 -0.26 17.99
C LEU A 138 -14.05 1.21 18.29
N ASN A 139 -13.84 2.09 17.34
CA ASN A 139 -14.05 3.52 17.49
C ASN A 139 -15.47 3.90 17.05
N HIS A 140 -16.05 4.84 17.77
CA HIS A 140 -17.38 5.38 17.43
C HIS A 140 -17.20 6.71 16.71
N TYR A 141 -17.69 6.79 15.47
CA TYR A 141 -17.57 7.99 14.65
C TYR A 141 -18.95 8.55 14.32
N PHE A 142 -19.10 9.87 14.43
CA PHE A 142 -20.36 10.54 14.13
C PHE A 142 -20.48 10.90 12.65
N CYS A 143 -19.38 11.09 11.96
CA CYS A 143 -19.36 11.38 10.52
C CYS A 143 -18.06 10.85 9.89
N PRO A 144 -18.02 10.69 8.56
CA PRO A 144 -16.84 10.16 7.87
C PRO A 144 -15.55 10.95 8.11
N SER A 145 -15.65 12.24 8.33
CA SER A 145 -14.47 13.09 8.56
C SER A 145 -13.76 12.81 9.87
N GLU A 146 -14.38 12.08 10.79
CA GLU A 146 -13.80 11.70 12.08
C GLU A 146 -12.95 10.43 11.99
N LEU A 147 -13.07 9.69 10.89
CA LEU A 147 -12.24 8.49 10.67
C LEU A 147 -10.76 8.86 10.43
#